data_c8a4a6334d26189f3cd4bb7753166da1
#
_entry.id   c8a4a6334d26189f3cd4bb7753166da1
#
_cell.length_a   1.000
_cell.length_b   1.000
_cell.length_c   1.000
_cell.angle_alpha   90.00
_cell.angle_beta   90.00
_cell.angle_gamma   90.00
#
_symmetry.space_group_name_H-M   'P 1'
#
loop_
_entity.id
_entity.type
_entity.pdbx_description
1 polymer ?
#
loop_
_entity_poly.entity_id
_entity_poly.type
_entity_poly.pdbx_seq_one_letter_code
_entity_poly.pdbx_strand_id
1 'polypeptide(L)'
;MYAGEFKQIGVTLNVRALKYSSKWYRWILPDLTWSIEEDEPRVYLTFDDGPHPEITPYVLDILDQHGFKASFFCIGDNVVKHPETYNEVLSRGHRVGNHTFNHLNGFQTNNSQYIDNVAKAAEVIDSTLFRPPYGRINDGQRGVVKKKYEIVMWDILTHDYSPRLNKSDCLQQITKLTKPGSIIVFHDSTKAQENLEYLLPKYCEFLAANKYISCQLP
;
A
#
# COMPACT_ATOMS: atom_id res chain seq x y z
N MET A 1 -36.82 8.30 -8.52
CA MET A 1 -37.10 7.86 -9.90
C MET A 1 -35.92 8.26 -10.75
N TYR A 2 -35.02 7.32 -11.03
CA TYR A 2 -34.16 7.17 -12.22
C TYR A 2 -33.27 5.95 -11.98
N ALA A 3 -33.89 4.77 -12.21
CA ALA A 3 -33.16 3.54 -12.49
C ALA A 3 -33.01 3.50 -14.01
N GLY A 4 -31.83 3.83 -14.52
CA GLY A 4 -31.47 3.69 -15.92
C GLY A 4 -30.67 2.42 -16.12
N GLU A 5 -31.24 1.48 -16.84
CA GLU A 5 -30.64 0.24 -17.26
C GLU A 5 -29.43 0.51 -18.20
N PHE A 6 -28.23 0.08 -17.77
CA PHE A 6 -27.11 -0.19 -18.68
C PHE A 6 -26.95 -1.70 -18.85
N LYS A 7 -27.79 -2.28 -19.70
CA LYS A 7 -27.55 -3.58 -20.32
C LYS A 7 -26.92 -3.33 -21.69
N GLN A 8 -25.60 -3.56 -21.80
CA GLN A 8 -24.95 -4.18 -22.96
C GLN A 8 -23.42 -4.01 -22.85
N ILE A 9 -22.80 -4.99 -22.32
CA ILE A 9 -21.51 -5.63 -22.62
C ILE A 9 -21.32 -6.59 -21.44
N GLY A 10 -21.22 -7.88 -21.67
CA GLY A 10 -21.30 -8.97 -20.67
C GLY A 10 -20.15 -9.05 -19.67
N VAL A 11 -19.88 -7.97 -18.94
CA VAL A 11 -19.05 -7.93 -17.75
C VAL A 11 -19.97 -7.62 -16.59
N THR A 12 -20.35 -8.62 -15.83
CA THR A 12 -21.00 -8.42 -14.54
C THR A 12 -20.01 -7.70 -13.63
N LEU A 13 -20.08 -6.37 -13.58
CA LEU A 13 -19.28 -5.55 -12.66
C LEU A 13 -19.63 -5.97 -11.24
N ASN A 14 -18.75 -6.72 -10.59
CA ASN A 14 -18.89 -7.06 -9.19
C ASN A 14 -18.64 -5.79 -8.36
N VAL A 15 -19.72 -5.06 -8.02
CA VAL A 15 -19.69 -3.79 -7.26
C VAL A 15 -18.90 -3.94 -5.94
N ARG A 16 -18.90 -5.14 -5.33
CA ARG A 16 -18.11 -5.43 -4.14
C ARG A 16 -16.60 -5.39 -4.42
N ALA A 17 -16.16 -5.92 -5.57
CA ALA A 17 -14.76 -5.90 -5.96
C ALA A 17 -14.23 -4.48 -6.24
N LEU A 18 -15.07 -3.56 -6.72
CA LEU A 18 -14.69 -2.17 -6.98
C LEU A 18 -14.22 -1.42 -5.72
N LYS A 19 -14.73 -1.79 -4.55
CA LYS A 19 -14.28 -1.21 -3.27
C LYS A 19 -12.79 -1.46 -3.01
N TYR A 20 -12.28 -2.60 -3.44
CA TYR A 20 -10.90 -3.04 -3.17
C TYR A 20 -9.95 -2.79 -4.33
N SER A 21 -10.41 -2.36 -5.50
CA SER A 21 -9.60 -2.17 -6.70
C SER A 21 -9.54 -0.71 -7.16
N SER A 22 -8.34 -0.27 -7.51
CA SER A 22 -8.07 1.09 -8.01
C SER A 22 -8.20 1.24 -9.54
N LYS A 23 -8.75 0.25 -10.25
CA LYS A 23 -8.77 0.21 -11.74
C LYS A 23 -9.20 1.51 -12.41
N TRP A 24 -10.18 2.23 -11.85
CA TRP A 24 -10.70 3.48 -12.39
C TRP A 24 -9.73 4.66 -12.26
N TYR A 25 -8.97 4.73 -11.16
CA TYR A 25 -8.01 5.81 -10.91
C TYR A 25 -6.80 5.75 -11.84
N ARG A 26 -6.43 4.55 -12.34
CA ARG A 26 -5.34 4.35 -13.31
C ARG A 26 -5.57 5.09 -14.64
N TRP A 27 -6.84 5.25 -15.04
CA TRP A 27 -7.19 6.01 -16.24
C TRP A 27 -7.06 7.52 -16.04
N ILE A 28 -7.25 8.01 -14.83
CA ILE A 28 -7.20 9.43 -14.47
C ILE A 28 -5.76 9.87 -14.21
N LEU A 29 -4.94 9.01 -13.62
CA LEU A 29 -3.55 9.27 -13.24
C LEU A 29 -2.64 8.16 -13.79
N PRO A 30 -2.47 8.07 -15.13
CA PRO A 30 -1.71 7.00 -15.77
C PRO A 30 -0.19 7.12 -15.54
N ASP A 31 0.26 8.26 -15.08
CA ASP A 31 1.65 8.58 -14.79
C ASP A 31 2.12 8.20 -13.39
N LEU A 32 1.27 7.50 -12.62
CA LEU A 32 1.57 6.91 -11.32
C LEU A 32 1.64 5.38 -11.42
N THR A 33 2.44 4.77 -10.56
CA THR A 33 2.61 3.31 -10.53
C THR A 33 1.50 2.65 -9.73
N TRP A 34 0.60 1.94 -10.40
CA TRP A 34 -0.57 1.27 -9.81
C TRP A 34 -0.40 -0.25 -9.71
N SER A 35 0.41 -0.82 -10.57
CA SER A 35 0.82 -2.22 -10.59
C SER A 35 2.13 -2.32 -11.38
N ILE A 36 2.87 -3.39 -11.19
CA ILE A 36 4.06 -3.69 -11.99
C ILE A 36 3.65 -4.60 -13.16
N GLU A 37 4.31 -4.46 -14.30
CA GLU A 37 4.15 -5.41 -15.39
C GLU A 37 4.97 -6.65 -15.09
N GLU A 38 4.30 -7.80 -15.00
CA GLU A 38 4.90 -9.07 -14.58
C GLU A 38 4.36 -10.25 -15.40
N ASP A 39 5.28 -11.07 -15.91
CA ASP A 39 4.97 -12.33 -16.57
C ASP A 39 4.97 -13.52 -15.59
N GLU A 40 5.69 -13.41 -14.48
CA GLU A 40 5.77 -14.41 -13.44
C GLU A 40 4.74 -14.16 -12.31
N PRO A 41 4.41 -15.14 -11.48
CA PRO A 41 3.45 -14.98 -10.39
C PRO A 41 4.03 -14.19 -9.21
N ARG A 42 4.55 -12.99 -9.48
CA ARG A 42 5.04 -12.05 -8.48
C ARG A 42 3.96 -11.06 -8.10
N VAL A 43 3.90 -10.74 -6.82
CA VAL A 43 3.06 -9.67 -6.26
C VAL A 43 3.90 -8.80 -5.33
N TYR A 44 3.39 -7.65 -4.98
CA TYR A 44 4.09 -6.65 -4.18
C TYR A 44 3.26 -6.29 -2.95
N LEU A 45 3.55 -6.97 -1.83
CA LEU A 45 2.96 -6.60 -0.55
C LEU A 45 3.56 -5.28 -0.10
N THR A 46 2.70 -4.34 0.28
CA THR A 46 3.13 -3.04 0.79
C THR A 46 2.41 -2.71 2.08
N PHE A 47 3.12 -2.04 2.99
CA PHE A 47 2.62 -1.65 4.30
C PHE A 47 2.79 -0.14 4.47
N ASP A 48 1.73 0.55 4.87
CA ASP A 48 1.73 1.98 5.08
C ASP A 48 1.60 2.30 6.59
N ASP A 49 2.00 3.50 7.00
CA ASP A 49 1.87 4.10 8.34
C ASP A 49 2.94 3.69 9.38
N GLY A 50 3.69 2.63 9.17
CA GLY A 50 4.79 2.21 10.07
C GLY A 50 5.98 3.20 10.11
N PRO A 51 7.07 2.81 10.82
CA PRO A 51 7.18 1.62 11.65
C PRO A 51 6.43 1.74 12.97
N HIS A 52 5.85 0.64 13.44
CA HIS A 52 5.25 0.51 14.77
C HIS A 52 6.02 -0.56 15.58
N PRO A 53 6.40 -0.29 16.85
CA PRO A 53 7.34 -1.14 17.59
C PRO A 53 6.88 -2.58 17.83
N GLU A 54 5.58 -2.84 17.77
CA GLU A 54 5.01 -4.19 18.00
C GLU A 54 4.44 -4.78 16.70
N ILE A 55 3.74 -3.96 15.88
CA ILE A 55 2.99 -4.45 14.72
C ILE A 55 3.95 -4.73 13.55
N THR A 56 4.91 -3.84 13.31
CA THR A 56 5.87 -4.03 12.21
C THR A 56 6.71 -5.30 12.39
N PRO A 57 7.28 -5.62 13.57
CA PRO A 57 7.95 -6.91 13.78
C PRO A 57 7.05 -8.11 13.56
N TYR A 58 5.79 -8.08 14.01
CA TYR A 58 4.81 -9.13 13.73
C TYR A 58 4.63 -9.35 12.22
N VAL A 59 4.50 -8.27 11.44
CA VAL A 59 4.41 -8.35 9.98
C VAL A 59 5.65 -9.01 9.39
N LEU A 60 6.83 -8.59 9.83
CA LEU A 60 8.11 -9.14 9.37
C LEU A 60 8.22 -10.64 9.66
N ASP A 61 7.78 -11.10 10.82
CA ASP A 61 7.78 -12.52 11.19
C ASP A 61 6.87 -13.36 10.28
N ILE A 62 5.67 -12.83 9.93
CA ILE A 62 4.77 -13.51 8.98
C ILE A 62 5.38 -13.58 7.58
N LEU A 63 6.02 -12.51 7.12
CA LEU A 63 6.68 -12.50 5.81
C LEU A 63 7.84 -13.49 5.75
N ASP A 64 8.66 -13.55 6.80
CA ASP A 64 9.80 -14.47 6.87
C ASP A 64 9.36 -15.94 6.88
N GLN A 65 8.24 -16.30 7.51
CA GLN A 65 7.68 -17.66 7.49
C GLN A 65 7.39 -18.17 6.07
N HIS A 66 7.12 -17.24 5.13
CA HIS A 66 6.84 -17.57 3.73
C HIS A 66 8.01 -17.25 2.79
N GLY A 67 9.12 -16.73 3.29
CA GLY A 67 10.24 -16.25 2.48
C GLY A 67 9.86 -15.05 1.60
N PHE A 68 8.86 -14.27 1.99
CA PHE A 68 8.37 -13.12 1.24
C PHE A 68 9.14 -11.84 1.57
N LYS A 69 9.24 -10.97 0.57
CA LYS A 69 9.75 -9.60 0.75
C LYS A 69 8.65 -8.60 0.42
N ALA A 70 8.74 -7.41 1.02
CA ALA A 70 7.72 -6.38 0.94
C ALA A 70 8.36 -4.98 0.90
N SER A 71 7.52 -3.94 0.68
CA SER A 71 7.94 -2.55 0.78
C SER A 71 7.10 -1.81 1.81
N PHE A 72 7.75 -1.00 2.66
CA PHE A 72 7.13 -0.29 3.78
C PHE A 72 7.18 1.22 3.51
N PHE A 73 6.03 1.86 3.36
CA PHE A 73 5.92 3.31 3.22
C PHE A 73 5.81 3.93 4.61
N CYS A 74 6.97 4.38 5.11
CA CYS A 74 7.13 4.80 6.49
C CYS A 74 6.77 6.28 6.69
N ILE A 75 6.14 6.58 7.82
CA ILE A 75 5.95 7.95 8.30
C ILE A 75 7.26 8.40 8.97
N GLY A 76 7.84 9.53 8.54
CA GLY A 76 9.13 9.99 9.05
C GLY A 76 9.16 10.21 10.57
N ASP A 77 8.08 10.71 11.16
CA ASP A 77 7.94 10.87 12.62
C ASP A 77 8.01 9.52 13.36
N ASN A 78 7.44 8.45 12.76
CA ASN A 78 7.52 7.10 13.32
C ASN A 78 8.94 6.52 13.19
N VAL A 79 9.66 6.80 12.11
CA VAL A 79 11.06 6.40 11.95
C VAL A 79 11.93 7.03 13.04
N VAL A 80 11.73 8.33 13.33
CA VAL A 80 12.45 9.02 14.41
C VAL A 80 12.13 8.41 15.77
N LYS A 81 10.88 8.03 16.02
CA LYS A 81 10.44 7.43 17.30
C LYS A 81 10.88 5.97 17.48
N HIS A 82 10.97 5.22 16.39
CA HIS A 82 11.22 3.78 16.39
C HIS A 82 12.34 3.39 15.40
N PRO A 83 13.55 3.97 15.55
CA PRO A 83 14.66 3.74 14.61
C PRO A 83 15.11 2.28 14.58
N GLU A 84 14.98 1.55 15.69
CA GLU A 84 15.36 0.14 15.78
C GLU A 84 14.43 -0.72 14.91
N THR A 85 13.12 -0.48 14.97
CA THR A 85 12.14 -1.17 14.12
C THR A 85 12.33 -0.84 12.64
N TYR A 86 12.65 0.42 12.31
CA TYR A 86 13.00 0.81 10.94
C TYR A 86 14.23 0.08 10.42
N ASN A 87 15.29 -0.01 11.25
CA ASN A 87 16.50 -0.74 10.90
C ASN A 87 16.24 -2.25 10.77
N GLU A 88 15.31 -2.80 11.55
CA GLU A 88 14.90 -4.19 11.44
C GLU A 88 14.24 -4.48 10.08
N VAL A 89 13.35 -3.59 9.59
CA VAL A 89 12.77 -3.70 8.24
C VAL A 89 13.87 -3.81 7.18
N LEU A 90 14.88 -2.93 7.25
CA LEU A 90 16.00 -2.92 6.29
C LEU A 90 16.88 -4.17 6.42
N SER A 91 17.23 -4.57 7.65
CA SER A 91 18.12 -5.72 7.91
C SER A 91 17.50 -7.06 7.50
N ARG A 92 16.17 -7.17 7.51
CA ARG A 92 15.43 -8.34 7.01
C ARG A 92 15.24 -8.30 5.48
N GLY A 93 15.86 -7.34 4.77
CA GLY A 93 15.90 -7.25 3.30
C GLY A 93 14.59 -6.78 2.68
N HIS A 94 13.83 -5.94 3.39
CA HIS A 94 12.67 -5.25 2.84
C HIS A 94 13.06 -3.86 2.32
N ARG A 95 12.24 -3.29 1.45
CA ARG A 95 12.43 -1.94 0.93
C ARG A 95 11.57 -0.95 1.71
N VAL A 96 12.05 0.29 1.82
CA VAL A 96 11.28 1.37 2.43
C VAL A 96 10.90 2.43 1.41
N GLY A 97 9.84 3.18 1.69
CA GLY A 97 9.37 4.32 0.92
C GLY A 97 8.97 5.48 1.83
N ASN A 98 8.96 6.69 1.29
CA ASN A 98 8.55 7.89 2.00
C ASN A 98 7.02 8.02 2.01
N HIS A 99 6.43 8.18 3.22
CA HIS A 99 5.00 8.40 3.42
C HIS A 99 4.70 9.74 4.12
N THR A 100 5.49 10.79 3.78
CA THR A 100 5.57 12.09 4.44
C THR A 100 6.07 12.00 5.90
N PHE A 101 6.39 13.14 6.51
CA PHE A 101 6.88 13.14 7.90
C PHE A 101 5.75 13.01 8.93
N ASN A 102 4.60 13.67 8.69
CA ASN A 102 3.46 13.69 9.62
C ASN A 102 2.16 13.14 9.01
N HIS A 103 2.23 12.29 7.99
CA HIS A 103 1.07 11.71 7.33
C HIS A 103 0.07 12.74 6.80
N LEU A 104 0.59 13.81 6.14
CA LEU A 104 -0.23 14.94 5.68
C LEU A 104 -1.12 14.55 4.50
N ASN A 105 -2.39 15.00 4.55
CA ASN A 105 -3.32 14.88 3.43
C ASN A 105 -3.02 15.96 2.37
N GLY A 106 -2.56 15.57 1.18
CA GLY A 106 -2.17 16.51 0.14
C GLY A 106 -3.28 17.45 -0.33
N PHE A 107 -4.55 17.00 -0.31
CA PHE A 107 -5.67 17.87 -0.68
C PHE A 107 -6.04 18.91 0.39
N GLN A 108 -5.62 18.70 1.63
CA GLN A 108 -5.91 19.58 2.77
C GLN A 108 -4.70 20.41 3.21
N THR A 109 -3.56 20.24 2.54
CA THR A 109 -2.29 20.89 2.88
C THR A 109 -1.83 21.75 1.70
N ASN A 110 -1.34 22.97 1.95
CA ASN A 110 -0.79 23.77 0.88
C ASN A 110 0.51 23.14 0.32
N ASN A 111 0.85 23.51 -0.93
CA ASN A 111 1.92 22.84 -1.66
C ASN A 111 3.29 22.97 -0.98
N SER A 112 3.66 24.15 -0.49
CA SER A 112 4.96 24.34 0.17
C SER A 112 5.06 23.47 1.41
N GLN A 113 4.09 23.57 2.32
CA GLN A 113 4.05 22.77 3.55
C GLN A 113 4.08 21.26 3.28
N TYR A 114 3.38 20.79 2.24
CA TYR A 114 3.39 19.40 1.86
C TYR A 114 4.76 18.95 1.38
N ILE A 115 5.40 19.73 0.49
CA ILE A 115 6.72 19.43 -0.04
C ILE A 115 7.79 19.48 1.05
N ASP A 116 7.74 20.47 1.95
CA ASP A 116 8.64 20.57 3.10
C ASP A 116 8.50 19.34 4.02
N ASN A 117 7.28 18.84 4.18
CA ASN A 117 7.02 17.64 4.98
C ASN A 117 7.54 16.35 4.31
N VAL A 118 7.45 16.24 2.98
CA VAL A 118 8.09 15.16 2.20
C VAL A 118 9.62 15.25 2.31
N ALA A 119 10.18 16.46 2.19
CA ALA A 119 11.61 16.68 2.31
C ALA A 119 12.14 16.33 3.71
N LYS A 120 11.40 16.73 4.76
CA LYS A 120 11.74 16.37 6.14
C LYS A 120 11.75 14.85 6.37
N ALA A 121 10.81 14.11 5.78
CA ALA A 121 10.83 12.64 5.86
C ALA A 121 12.05 12.05 5.17
N ALA A 122 12.53 12.68 4.09
CA ALA A 122 13.73 12.24 3.37
C ALA A 122 15.04 12.39 4.17
N GLU A 123 15.05 13.12 5.27
CA GLU A 123 16.22 13.22 6.17
C GLU A 123 16.45 11.91 6.95
N VAL A 124 15.39 11.10 7.09
CA VAL A 124 15.41 9.85 7.89
C VAL A 124 14.99 8.62 7.08
N ILE A 125 14.48 8.79 5.86
CA ILE A 125 14.07 7.70 4.97
C ILE A 125 14.83 7.86 3.64
N ASP A 126 15.86 7.05 3.44
CA ASP A 126 16.60 7.00 2.17
C ASP A 126 15.86 6.10 1.18
N SER A 127 15.13 6.69 0.25
CA SER A 127 14.35 5.97 -0.76
C SER A 127 14.03 6.84 -1.97
N THR A 128 13.83 6.18 -3.09
CA THR A 128 13.28 6.76 -4.32
C THR A 128 11.77 6.52 -4.47
N LEU A 129 11.16 5.76 -3.56
CA LEU A 129 9.73 5.49 -3.55
C LEU A 129 8.98 6.47 -2.65
N PHE A 130 7.81 6.89 -3.13
CA PHE A 130 6.91 7.74 -2.37
C PHE A 130 5.47 7.25 -2.52
N ARG A 131 4.71 7.24 -1.44
CA ARG A 131 3.25 7.04 -1.49
C ARG A 131 2.57 8.19 -0.77
N PRO A 132 1.62 8.91 -1.42
CA PRO A 132 0.90 9.99 -0.75
C PRO A 132 -0.07 9.41 0.28
N PRO A 133 -0.10 9.93 1.52
CA PRO A 133 -1.11 9.57 2.51
C PRO A 133 -2.53 9.69 1.95
N TYR A 134 -3.37 8.72 2.28
CA TYR A 134 -4.76 8.62 1.78
C TYR A 134 -4.86 8.49 0.24
N GLY A 135 -3.76 8.29 -0.47
CA GLY A 135 -3.72 8.38 -1.93
C GLY A 135 -3.99 9.79 -2.49
N ARG A 136 -3.81 10.84 -1.67
CA ARG A 136 -4.20 12.22 -1.99
C ARG A 136 -2.99 13.10 -2.21
N ILE A 137 -2.79 13.49 -3.47
CA ILE A 137 -1.76 14.42 -3.90
C ILE A 137 -2.34 15.28 -5.03
N ASN A 138 -2.21 16.60 -4.96
CA ASN A 138 -2.64 17.47 -6.04
C ASN A 138 -1.56 17.63 -7.12
N ASP A 139 -1.93 18.20 -8.27
CA ASP A 139 -1.04 18.32 -9.45
C ASP A 139 0.24 19.12 -9.17
N GLY A 140 0.14 20.19 -8.37
CA GLY A 140 1.30 21.00 -8.00
C GLY A 140 2.30 20.24 -7.14
N GLN A 141 1.82 19.51 -6.14
CA GLN A 141 2.63 18.65 -5.28
C GLN A 141 3.23 17.47 -6.09
N ARG A 142 2.40 16.81 -6.91
CA ARG A 142 2.79 15.69 -7.76
C ARG A 142 3.92 16.07 -8.71
N GLY A 143 3.81 17.22 -9.37
CA GLY A 143 4.84 17.71 -10.29
C GLY A 143 6.20 17.96 -9.63
N VAL A 144 6.24 18.30 -8.34
CA VAL A 144 7.49 18.46 -7.59
C VAL A 144 8.00 17.11 -7.10
N VAL A 145 7.15 16.28 -6.48
CA VAL A 145 7.53 14.99 -5.89
C VAL A 145 8.07 14.03 -6.95
N LYS A 146 7.48 13.97 -8.14
CA LYS A 146 7.94 13.13 -9.26
C LYS A 146 9.35 13.43 -9.75
N LYS A 147 9.91 14.58 -9.46
CA LYS A 147 11.30 14.88 -9.85
C LYS A 147 12.32 14.06 -9.08
N LYS A 148 11.94 13.55 -7.91
CA LYS A 148 12.84 12.80 -7.01
C LYS A 148 12.33 11.39 -6.73
N TYR A 149 11.01 11.16 -6.82
CA TYR A 149 10.39 9.91 -6.40
C TYR A 149 9.55 9.29 -7.50
N GLU A 150 9.52 7.97 -7.52
CA GLU A 150 8.45 7.21 -8.12
C GLU A 150 7.25 7.22 -7.17
N ILE A 151 6.10 7.72 -7.67
CA ILE A 151 4.87 7.77 -6.87
C ILE A 151 4.12 6.46 -7.06
N VAL A 152 4.14 5.64 -6.03
CA VAL A 152 3.53 4.30 -6.03
C VAL A 152 2.17 4.34 -5.36
N MET A 153 1.17 3.94 -6.11
CA MET A 153 -0.21 3.74 -5.66
C MET A 153 -0.45 2.24 -5.38
N TRP A 154 -1.61 1.71 -5.72
CA TRP A 154 -1.97 0.31 -5.49
C TRP A 154 -2.99 -0.22 -6.48
N ASP A 155 -2.97 -1.52 -6.70
CA ASP A 155 -4.03 -2.25 -7.44
C ASP A 155 -5.12 -2.74 -6.47
N ILE A 156 -4.72 -3.15 -5.26
CA ILE A 156 -5.61 -3.71 -4.24
C ILE A 156 -5.40 -2.98 -2.90
N LEU A 157 -6.48 -2.45 -2.33
CA LEU A 157 -6.49 -1.87 -0.98
C LEU A 157 -7.34 -2.73 -0.04
N THR A 158 -6.76 -3.21 1.03
CA THR A 158 -7.42 -4.11 1.98
C THR A 158 -8.45 -3.42 2.88
N HIS A 159 -8.32 -2.10 3.08
CA HIS A 159 -9.10 -1.34 4.06
C HIS A 159 -9.00 -1.88 5.50
N ASP A 160 -7.89 -2.51 5.84
CA ASP A 160 -7.64 -3.11 7.15
C ASP A 160 -7.70 -2.11 8.31
N TYR A 161 -7.50 -0.83 8.04
CA TYR A 161 -7.70 0.26 9.02
C TYR A 161 -9.18 0.53 9.38
N SER A 162 -10.14 -0.11 8.70
CA SER A 162 -11.55 0.16 8.92
C SER A 162 -12.13 -0.70 10.05
N PRO A 163 -12.69 -0.10 11.12
CA PRO A 163 -13.28 -0.87 12.22
C PRO A 163 -14.57 -1.61 11.83
N ARG A 164 -15.12 -1.30 10.64
CA ARG A 164 -16.33 -1.95 10.10
C ARG A 164 -16.00 -2.95 8.99
N LEU A 165 -14.74 -3.38 8.88
CA LEU A 165 -14.34 -4.33 7.86
C LEU A 165 -14.95 -5.71 8.09
N ASN A 166 -15.62 -6.26 7.09
CA ASN A 166 -15.91 -7.69 7.09
C ASN A 166 -14.65 -8.43 6.62
N LYS A 167 -13.90 -9.01 7.57
CA LYS A 167 -12.60 -9.64 7.32
C LYS A 167 -12.70 -10.80 6.32
N SER A 168 -13.75 -11.62 6.41
CA SER A 168 -13.94 -12.77 5.51
C SER A 168 -14.28 -12.31 4.08
N ASP A 169 -15.17 -11.32 3.92
CA ASP A 169 -15.47 -10.75 2.60
C ASP A 169 -14.24 -10.08 2.00
N CYS A 170 -13.50 -9.32 2.81
CA CYS A 170 -12.23 -8.71 2.38
C CYS A 170 -11.26 -9.76 1.83
N LEU A 171 -10.96 -10.80 2.61
CA LEU A 171 -10.06 -11.87 2.19
C LEU A 171 -10.52 -12.49 0.87
N GLN A 172 -11.81 -12.81 0.74
CA GLN A 172 -12.37 -13.37 -0.49
C GLN A 172 -12.21 -12.43 -1.69
N GLN A 173 -12.38 -11.11 -1.50
CA GLN A 173 -12.25 -10.16 -2.60
C GLN A 173 -10.79 -9.93 -2.99
N ILE A 174 -9.89 -9.72 -2.03
CA ILE A 174 -8.47 -9.49 -2.34
C ILE A 174 -7.84 -10.71 -3.01
N THR A 175 -8.17 -11.94 -2.59
CA THR A 175 -7.69 -13.17 -3.24
C THR A 175 -8.18 -13.30 -4.70
N LYS A 176 -9.43 -12.92 -4.98
CA LYS A 176 -9.97 -12.92 -6.35
C LYS A 176 -9.38 -11.85 -7.26
N LEU A 177 -8.95 -10.73 -6.69
CA LEU A 177 -8.38 -9.61 -7.44
C LEU A 177 -6.90 -9.80 -7.72
N THR A 178 -6.22 -10.64 -6.93
CA THR A 178 -4.78 -10.89 -7.03
C THR A 178 -4.41 -11.47 -8.39
N LYS A 179 -3.42 -10.87 -9.01
CA LYS A 179 -2.82 -11.28 -10.28
C LYS A 179 -1.34 -10.92 -10.29
N PRO A 180 -0.52 -11.46 -11.20
CA PRO A 180 0.86 -11.01 -11.37
C PRO A 180 0.95 -9.49 -11.47
N GLY A 181 1.90 -8.91 -10.78
CA GLY A 181 2.14 -7.47 -10.75
C GLY A 181 1.22 -6.67 -9.82
N SER A 182 0.27 -7.30 -9.11
CA SER A 182 -0.58 -6.57 -8.16
C SER A 182 0.25 -5.96 -7.03
N ILE A 183 0.01 -4.67 -6.75
CA ILE A 183 0.48 -3.96 -5.55
C ILE A 183 -0.66 -3.96 -4.53
N ILE A 184 -0.42 -4.58 -3.38
CA ILE A 184 -1.42 -4.78 -2.33
C ILE A 184 -1.06 -3.93 -1.12
N VAL A 185 -2.01 -3.12 -0.61
CA VAL A 185 -1.80 -2.28 0.56
C VAL A 185 -2.44 -2.87 1.79
N PHE A 186 -1.61 -3.04 2.81
CA PHE A 186 -1.92 -3.22 4.22
C PHE A 186 -1.38 -2.04 5.03
N HIS A 187 -1.68 -1.97 6.32
CA HIS A 187 -1.18 -0.93 7.20
C HIS A 187 -0.62 -1.56 8.48
N ASP A 188 0.65 -1.28 8.80
CA ASP A 188 1.30 -1.71 10.02
C ASP A 188 1.13 -0.67 11.15
N SER A 189 -0.12 -0.37 11.47
CA SER A 189 -0.52 0.65 12.43
C SER A 189 -1.58 0.14 13.40
N THR A 190 -1.69 0.79 14.58
CA THR A 190 -2.65 0.42 15.62
C THR A 190 -4.10 0.31 15.12
N LYS A 191 -4.49 1.17 14.17
CA LYS A 191 -5.85 1.14 13.61
C LYS A 191 -6.13 -0.11 12.78
N ALA A 192 -5.11 -0.69 12.17
CA ALA A 192 -5.24 -1.84 11.30
C ALA A 192 -5.00 -3.17 12.03
N GLN A 193 -4.37 -3.16 13.20
CA GLN A 193 -3.82 -4.32 13.89
C GLN A 193 -4.79 -5.52 13.90
N GLU A 194 -5.99 -5.35 14.42
CA GLU A 194 -6.98 -6.44 14.56
C GLU A 194 -7.36 -7.09 13.22
N ASN A 195 -7.48 -6.27 12.17
CA ASN A 195 -7.80 -6.77 10.84
C ASN A 195 -6.56 -7.36 10.15
N LEU A 196 -5.40 -6.73 10.32
CA LEU A 196 -4.12 -7.17 9.80
C LEU A 196 -3.75 -8.57 10.33
N GLU A 197 -3.86 -8.79 11.66
CA GLU A 197 -3.60 -10.08 12.31
C GLU A 197 -4.49 -11.21 11.77
N TYR A 198 -5.70 -10.89 11.33
CA TYR A 198 -6.58 -11.86 10.68
C TYR A 198 -6.26 -12.08 9.20
N LEU A 199 -6.03 -10.99 8.47
CA LEU A 199 -5.94 -11.01 7.01
C LEU A 199 -4.57 -11.48 6.52
N LEU A 200 -3.47 -10.93 7.10
CA LEU A 200 -2.13 -11.11 6.55
C LEU A 200 -1.68 -12.58 6.54
N PRO A 201 -1.78 -13.36 7.62
CA PRO A 201 -1.37 -14.77 7.61
C PRO A 201 -2.13 -15.57 6.55
N LYS A 202 -3.47 -15.43 6.50
CA LYS A 202 -4.33 -16.15 5.55
C LYS A 202 -4.07 -15.74 4.10
N TYR A 203 -3.73 -14.47 3.89
CA TYR A 203 -3.40 -13.98 2.56
C TYR A 203 -2.03 -14.48 2.11
N CYS A 204 -1.04 -14.55 3.00
CA CYS A 204 0.26 -15.16 2.72
C CYS A 204 0.14 -16.66 2.43
N GLU A 205 -0.69 -17.41 3.19
CA GLU A 205 -1.03 -18.81 2.91
C GLU A 205 -1.64 -18.97 1.50
N PHE A 206 -2.60 -18.13 1.15
CA PHE A 206 -3.19 -18.10 -0.20
C PHE A 206 -2.15 -17.87 -1.28
N LEU A 207 -1.28 -16.87 -1.11
CA LEU A 207 -0.22 -16.56 -2.07
C LEU A 207 0.69 -17.77 -2.28
N ALA A 208 1.18 -18.37 -1.19
CA ALA A 208 2.05 -19.55 -1.23
C ALA A 208 1.37 -20.75 -1.89
N ALA A 209 0.12 -21.06 -1.53
CA ALA A 209 -0.66 -22.16 -2.10
C ALA A 209 -0.89 -21.99 -3.62
N ASN A 210 -0.94 -20.76 -4.11
CA ASN A 210 -1.10 -20.45 -5.54
C ASN A 210 0.22 -20.10 -6.24
N LYS A 211 1.38 -20.40 -5.59
CA LYS A 211 2.73 -20.20 -6.12
C LYS A 211 3.07 -18.73 -6.42
N TYR A 212 2.38 -17.79 -5.81
CA TYR A 212 2.79 -16.40 -5.83
C TYR A 212 4.00 -16.17 -4.92
N ILE A 213 4.89 -15.29 -5.35
CA ILE A 213 6.02 -14.80 -4.56
C ILE A 213 5.81 -13.32 -4.31
N SER A 214 5.89 -12.88 -3.06
CA SER A 214 5.93 -11.46 -2.75
C SER A 214 7.36 -10.93 -2.80
N CYS A 215 7.55 -9.89 -3.61
CA CYS A 215 8.82 -9.18 -3.79
C CYS A 215 8.71 -7.75 -3.25
N GLN A 216 9.86 -7.15 -2.95
CA GLN A 216 9.91 -5.69 -2.78
C GLN A 216 9.69 -4.99 -4.13
N LEU A 217 9.12 -3.78 -4.11
CA LEU A 217 8.99 -2.95 -5.30
C LEU A 217 10.35 -2.71 -5.96
N PRO A 218 10.43 -2.60 -7.30
CA PRO A 218 11.70 -2.35 -8.00
C PRO A 218 12.28 -0.96 -7.72
#